data_5be424f19e1873341a4a7705bb897c40
#
_entry.id   5be424f19e1873341a4a7705bb897c40
#
_cell.length_a   1.000
_cell.length_b   1.000
_cell.length_c   1.000
_cell.angle_alpha   90.00
_cell.angle_beta   90.00
_cell.angle_gamma   90.00
#
_symmetry.space_group_name_H-M   'P 1'
#
loop_
_entity.id
_entity.type
_entity.pdbx_description
1 polymer ?
#
loop_
_entity_poly.entity_id
_entity_poly.type
_entity_poly.pdbx_seq_one_letter_code
_entity_poly.pdbx_strand_id
1 'polypeptide(L)'
;MSRPVFTPRDRWLAVVGLGANLLGLIAASVVIGLPDPWHTANLVLAISAWIPTAVVGIIACIALIGRRGWGMVLALVALSLQLLVLVPYGIVRLSLLASERSQDLVAVISLVVAVVLLIVYWSRALRRQRP
;
A
#
# COMPACT_ATOMS: atom_id res chain seq x y z
N MET A 1 8.47 24.05 19.00
CA MET A 1 7.97 22.91 18.20
C MET A 1 7.89 21.68 19.10
N SER A 2 6.71 21.20 19.37
CA SER A 2 6.53 19.94 20.10
C SER A 2 7.07 18.79 19.25
N ARG A 3 7.90 17.93 19.86
CA ARG A 3 8.39 16.72 19.17
C ARG A 3 7.20 15.84 18.83
N PRO A 4 7.15 15.26 17.62
CA PRO A 4 6.07 14.35 17.24
C PRO A 4 6.00 13.18 18.23
N VAL A 5 4.76 12.89 18.69
CA VAL A 5 4.51 11.79 19.62
C VAL A 5 4.41 10.49 18.84
N PHE A 6 5.50 9.71 18.84
CA PHE A 6 5.53 8.38 18.24
C PHE A 6 5.38 7.30 19.32
N THR A 7 4.46 6.38 19.08
CA THR A 7 4.26 5.22 19.94
C THR A 7 5.08 4.02 19.42
N PRO A 8 5.39 3.02 20.27
CA PRO A 8 6.03 1.78 19.79
C PRO A 8 5.23 1.08 18.69
N ARG A 9 3.90 1.19 18.73
CA ARG A 9 3.01 0.64 17.69
C ARG A 9 3.22 1.30 16.33
N ASP A 10 3.42 2.62 16.30
CA ASP A 10 3.68 3.36 15.07
C ASP A 10 4.96 2.85 14.39
N ARG A 11 6.01 2.61 15.18
CA ARG A 11 7.27 2.08 14.69
C ARG A 11 7.13 0.64 14.17
N TRP A 12 6.41 -0.21 14.90
CA TRP A 12 6.19 -1.59 14.49
C TRP A 12 5.40 -1.67 13.18
N LEU A 13 4.33 -0.89 13.06
CA LEU A 13 3.54 -0.80 11.82
C LEU A 13 4.36 -0.26 10.65
N ALA A 14 5.27 0.68 10.90
CA ALA A 14 6.17 1.19 9.87
C ALA A 14 7.14 0.11 9.37
N VAL A 15 7.68 -0.72 10.26
CA VAL A 15 8.54 -1.86 9.90
C VAL A 15 7.77 -2.90 9.09
N VAL A 16 6.57 -3.25 9.51
CA VAL A 16 5.70 -4.19 8.77
C VAL A 16 5.32 -3.61 7.41
N GLY A 17 4.99 -2.31 7.35
CA GLY A 17 4.69 -1.63 6.10
C GLY A 17 5.88 -1.59 5.15
N LEU A 18 7.09 -1.40 5.65
CA LEU A 18 8.32 -1.47 4.85
C LEU A 18 8.48 -2.86 4.24
N GLY A 19 8.34 -3.91 5.03
CA GLY A 19 8.39 -5.30 4.55
C GLY A 19 7.32 -5.57 3.48
N ALA A 20 6.09 -5.12 3.71
CA ALA A 20 4.99 -5.29 2.77
C ALA A 20 5.24 -4.57 1.43
N ASN A 21 5.77 -3.34 1.46
CA ASN A 21 6.12 -2.61 0.22
C ASN A 21 7.29 -3.25 -0.53
N LEU A 22 8.30 -3.76 0.16
CA LEU A 22 9.40 -4.49 -0.45
C LEU A 22 8.92 -5.79 -1.11
N LEU A 23 8.07 -6.55 -0.43
CA LEU A 23 7.42 -7.73 -1.01
C LEU A 23 6.55 -7.36 -2.22
N GLY A 24 5.86 -6.23 -2.16
CA GLY A 24 5.09 -5.68 -3.27
C GLY A 24 5.96 -5.40 -4.51
N LEU A 25 7.16 -4.83 -4.33
CA LEU A 25 8.11 -4.63 -5.43
C LEU A 25 8.60 -5.95 -6.01
N ILE A 26 8.90 -6.94 -5.19
CA ILE A 26 9.30 -8.28 -5.64
C ILE A 26 8.15 -8.91 -6.43
N ALA A 27 6.93 -8.86 -5.90
CA ALA A 27 5.75 -9.39 -6.59
C ALA A 27 5.50 -8.70 -7.94
N ALA A 28 5.65 -7.37 -8.01
CA ALA A 28 5.54 -6.62 -9.26
C ALA A 28 6.59 -7.09 -10.30
N SER A 29 7.82 -7.30 -9.86
CA SER A 29 8.91 -7.78 -10.72
C SER A 29 8.63 -9.19 -11.26
N VAL A 30 8.07 -10.08 -10.43
CA VAL A 30 7.67 -11.43 -10.85
C VAL A 30 6.54 -11.36 -11.87
N VAL A 31 5.50 -10.57 -11.60
CA VAL A 31 4.34 -10.42 -12.51
C VAL A 31 4.76 -9.86 -13.88
N ILE A 32 5.70 -8.92 -13.92
CA ILE A 32 6.26 -8.38 -15.16
C ILE A 32 6.98 -9.49 -15.97
N GLY A 33 7.63 -10.43 -15.31
CA GLY A 33 8.37 -11.51 -15.95
C GLY A 33 7.54 -12.69 -16.44
N LEU A 34 6.25 -12.78 -16.04
CA LEU A 34 5.39 -13.90 -16.43
C LEU A 34 4.84 -13.75 -17.85
N PRO A 35 4.90 -14.81 -18.67
CA PRO A 35 4.22 -14.84 -19.96
C PRO A 35 2.68 -14.96 -19.74
N ASP A 36 1.99 -13.87 -19.86
CA ASP A 36 0.54 -13.76 -19.64
C ASP A 36 -0.09 -13.03 -20.84
N PRO A 37 -1.31 -13.42 -21.31
CA PRO A 37 -2.04 -12.62 -22.30
C PRO A 37 -2.25 -11.16 -21.88
N TRP A 38 -2.23 -10.88 -20.60
CA TRP A 38 -2.35 -9.53 -20.01
C TRP A 38 -1.00 -8.83 -19.74
N HIS A 39 0.09 -9.38 -20.26
CA HIS A 39 1.45 -8.89 -19.99
C HIS A 39 1.60 -7.38 -20.18
N THR A 40 1.12 -6.83 -21.29
CA THR A 40 1.21 -5.39 -21.56
C THR A 40 0.41 -4.56 -20.54
N ALA A 41 -0.79 -4.99 -20.20
CA ALA A 41 -1.63 -4.30 -19.20
C ALA A 41 -1.00 -4.37 -17.80
N ASN A 42 -0.47 -5.53 -17.41
CA ASN A 42 0.23 -5.73 -16.14
C ASN A 42 1.52 -4.88 -16.08
N LEU A 43 2.27 -4.82 -17.17
CA LEU A 43 3.48 -4.01 -17.28
C LEU A 43 3.18 -2.52 -17.12
N VAL A 44 2.17 -2.02 -17.83
CA VAL A 44 1.75 -0.61 -17.73
C VAL A 44 1.28 -0.30 -16.31
N LEU A 45 0.47 -1.14 -15.70
CA LEU A 45 -0.01 -0.95 -14.34
C LEU A 45 1.13 -0.98 -13.32
N ALA A 46 2.06 -1.93 -13.45
CA ALA A 46 3.20 -2.04 -12.55
C ALA A 46 4.10 -0.80 -12.62
N ILE A 47 4.45 -0.34 -13.81
CA ILE A 47 5.35 0.81 -14.00
C ILE A 47 4.66 2.13 -13.63
N SER A 48 3.40 2.32 -14.01
CA SER A 48 2.71 3.60 -13.85
C SER A 48 2.12 3.81 -12.45
N ALA A 49 1.79 2.75 -11.76
CA ALA A 49 1.06 2.85 -10.50
C ALA A 49 1.66 2.03 -9.36
N TRP A 50 1.90 0.75 -9.53
CA TRP A 50 2.31 -0.15 -8.44
C TRP A 50 3.70 0.19 -7.90
N ILE A 51 4.71 0.25 -8.78
CA ILE A 51 6.09 0.57 -8.39
C ILE A 51 6.19 1.97 -7.77
N PRO A 52 5.66 3.05 -8.39
CA PRO A 52 5.69 4.37 -7.76
C PRO A 52 5.01 4.41 -6.40
N THR A 53 3.87 3.75 -6.24
CA THR A 53 3.15 3.69 -4.97
C THR A 53 3.96 2.95 -3.89
N ALA A 54 4.60 1.84 -4.24
CA ALA A 54 5.45 1.09 -3.32
C ALA A 54 6.70 1.91 -2.91
N VAL A 55 7.30 2.65 -3.83
CA VAL A 55 8.43 3.55 -3.53
C VAL A 55 8.01 4.65 -2.55
N VAL A 56 6.87 5.29 -2.78
CA VAL A 56 6.33 6.29 -1.83
C VAL A 56 6.06 5.66 -0.46
N GLY A 57 5.51 4.45 -0.43
CA GLY A 57 5.29 3.68 0.80
C GLY A 57 6.59 3.36 1.55
N ILE A 58 7.65 2.99 0.85
CA ILE A 58 8.97 2.72 1.44
C ILE A 58 9.54 4.00 2.06
N ILE A 59 9.51 5.12 1.34
CA ILE A 59 9.98 6.42 1.84
C ILE A 59 9.20 6.82 3.09
N ALA A 60 7.88 6.66 3.07
CA ALA A 60 7.04 6.94 4.23
C ALA A 60 7.42 6.08 5.45
N CYS A 61 7.63 4.78 5.25
CA CYS A 61 8.01 3.86 6.32
C CYS A 61 9.38 4.20 6.90
N ILE A 62 10.37 4.52 6.08
CA ILE A 62 11.70 4.95 6.52
C ILE A 62 11.59 6.24 7.35
N ALA A 63 10.79 7.21 6.90
CA ALA A 63 10.56 8.45 7.63
C ALA A 63 9.88 8.20 8.99
N LEU A 64 8.92 7.28 9.05
CA LEU A 64 8.24 6.90 10.30
C LEU A 64 9.17 6.18 11.27
N ILE A 65 10.03 5.28 10.79
CA ILE A 65 11.05 4.61 11.60
C ILE A 65 12.03 5.67 12.17
N GLY A 66 12.38 6.67 11.38
CA GLY A 66 13.20 7.82 11.78
C GLY A 66 12.46 8.87 12.62
N ARG A 67 11.21 8.59 13.03
CA ARG A 67 10.36 9.50 13.84
C ARG A 67 10.14 10.86 13.19
N ARG A 68 10.04 10.91 11.87
CA ARG A 68 9.76 12.14 11.12
C ARG A 68 8.24 12.33 10.97
N GLY A 69 7.71 13.44 11.45
CA GLY A 69 6.26 13.72 11.43
C GLY A 69 5.66 13.73 10.02
N TRP A 70 6.39 14.21 9.01
CA TRP A 70 5.94 14.20 7.62
C TRP A 70 5.73 12.77 7.05
N GLY A 71 6.37 11.77 7.66
CA GLY A 71 6.17 10.38 7.26
C GLY A 71 4.72 9.90 7.41
N MET A 72 3.97 10.44 8.38
CA MET A 72 2.54 10.11 8.55
C MET A 72 1.68 10.63 7.39
N VAL A 73 1.97 11.84 6.91
CA VAL A 73 1.28 12.41 5.74
C VAL A 73 1.59 11.59 4.50
N LEU A 74 2.85 11.26 4.31
CA LEU A 74 3.29 10.47 3.17
C LEU A 74 2.73 9.04 3.21
N ALA A 75 2.59 8.44 4.38
CA ALA A 75 1.93 7.14 4.56
C ALA A 75 0.46 7.20 4.15
N LEU A 76 -0.27 8.26 4.51
CA LEU A 76 -1.65 8.46 4.07
C LEU A 76 -1.75 8.62 2.56
N VAL A 77 -0.84 9.37 1.95
CA VAL A 77 -0.77 9.53 0.49
C VAL A 77 -0.53 8.18 -0.18
N ALA A 78 0.47 7.41 0.28
CA ALA A 78 0.78 6.09 -0.27
C ALA A 78 -0.40 5.12 -0.16
N LEU A 79 -1.06 5.06 0.98
CA LEU A 79 -2.23 4.19 1.21
C LEU A 79 -3.43 4.60 0.33
N SER A 80 -3.64 5.90 0.16
CA SER A 80 -4.71 6.41 -0.73
C SER A 80 -4.43 6.05 -2.19
N LEU A 81 -3.19 6.17 -2.63
CA LEU A 81 -2.78 5.74 -3.97
C LEU A 81 -2.94 4.23 -4.15
N GLN A 82 -2.61 3.44 -3.13
CA GLN A 82 -2.83 1.99 -3.16
C GLN A 82 -4.31 1.63 -3.33
N LEU A 83 -5.23 2.33 -2.66
CA LEU A 83 -6.67 2.13 -2.87
C LEU A 83 -7.11 2.50 -4.28
N LEU A 84 -6.62 3.61 -4.82
CA LEU A 84 -6.93 4.04 -6.19
C LEU A 84 -6.50 3.03 -7.24
N VAL A 85 -5.44 2.28 -6.99
CA VAL A 85 -4.96 1.22 -7.88
C VAL A 85 -5.68 -0.10 -7.60
N LEU A 86 -5.78 -0.48 -6.33
CA LEU A 86 -6.29 -1.79 -5.91
C LEU A 86 -7.77 -1.98 -6.23
N VAL A 87 -8.60 -0.96 -6.02
CA VAL A 87 -10.06 -1.09 -6.22
C VAL A 87 -10.41 -1.28 -7.69
N PRO A 88 -9.99 -0.42 -8.65
CA PRO A 88 -10.27 -0.63 -10.06
C PRO A 88 -9.67 -1.93 -10.60
N TYR A 89 -8.42 -2.24 -10.24
CA TYR A 89 -7.75 -3.47 -10.66
C TYR A 89 -8.48 -4.71 -10.15
N GLY A 90 -8.89 -4.70 -8.88
CA GLY A 90 -9.66 -5.79 -8.29
C GLY A 90 -11.00 -6.00 -8.97
N ILE A 91 -11.73 -4.92 -9.30
CA ILE A 91 -13.01 -4.99 -10.01
C ILE A 91 -12.82 -5.63 -11.40
N VAL A 92 -11.83 -5.16 -12.16
CA VAL A 92 -11.54 -5.69 -13.50
C VAL A 92 -11.16 -7.15 -13.43
N ARG A 93 -10.27 -7.53 -12.51
CA ARG A 93 -9.83 -8.91 -12.32
C ARG A 93 -10.99 -9.83 -11.95
N LEU A 94 -11.82 -9.46 -11.00
CA LEU A 94 -13.01 -10.24 -10.59
C LEU A 94 -14.06 -10.36 -11.69
N SER A 95 -14.12 -9.38 -12.61
CA SER A 95 -15.04 -9.42 -13.74
C SER A 95 -14.59 -10.39 -14.83
N LEU A 96 -13.27 -10.55 -15.01
CA LEU A 96 -12.68 -11.32 -16.10
C LEU A 96 -12.36 -12.77 -15.72
N LEU A 97 -12.06 -13.05 -14.45
CA LEU A 97 -11.66 -14.37 -13.97
C LEU A 97 -12.83 -15.10 -13.28
N ALA A 98 -13.55 -15.91 -14.03
CA ALA A 98 -14.74 -16.61 -13.51
C ALA A 98 -14.41 -17.84 -12.62
N SER A 99 -13.26 -18.51 -12.82
CA SER A 99 -12.95 -19.81 -12.21
C SER A 99 -12.40 -19.74 -10.77
N GLU A 100 -11.73 -18.65 -10.39
CA GLU A 100 -11.12 -18.48 -9.05
C GLU A 100 -11.72 -17.28 -8.28
N ARG A 101 -12.93 -16.91 -8.66
CA ARG A 101 -13.59 -15.67 -8.20
C ARG A 101 -13.68 -15.55 -6.68
N SER A 102 -13.91 -16.66 -5.96
CA SER A 102 -14.09 -16.62 -4.51
C SER A 102 -12.80 -16.32 -3.76
N GLN A 103 -11.67 -16.91 -4.18
CA GLN A 103 -10.37 -16.67 -3.54
C GLN A 103 -9.85 -15.26 -3.84
N ASP A 104 -9.96 -14.83 -5.10
CA ASP A 104 -9.58 -13.48 -5.52
C ASP A 104 -10.46 -12.43 -4.84
N LEU A 105 -11.76 -12.68 -4.67
CA LEU A 105 -12.67 -11.80 -3.95
C LEU A 105 -12.26 -11.62 -2.50
N VAL A 106 -11.98 -12.71 -1.79
CA VAL A 106 -11.52 -12.66 -0.39
C VAL A 106 -10.21 -11.91 -0.28
N ALA A 107 -9.25 -12.16 -1.16
CA ALA A 107 -7.96 -11.49 -1.17
C ALA A 107 -8.10 -9.97 -1.39
N VAL A 108 -8.87 -9.55 -2.40
CA VAL A 108 -9.10 -8.13 -2.71
C VAL A 108 -9.82 -7.43 -1.56
N ILE A 109 -10.89 -8.02 -1.01
CA ILE A 109 -11.63 -7.43 0.11
C ILE A 109 -10.71 -7.30 1.33
N SER A 110 -9.93 -8.33 1.66
CA SER A 110 -9.01 -8.31 2.79
C SER A 110 -7.96 -7.22 2.65
N LEU A 111 -7.39 -7.04 1.47
CA LEU A 111 -6.43 -5.98 1.19
C LEU A 111 -7.06 -4.58 1.30
N VAL A 112 -8.25 -4.39 0.74
CA VAL A 112 -8.96 -3.11 0.83
C VAL A 112 -9.28 -2.78 2.29
N VAL A 113 -9.78 -3.72 3.05
CA VAL A 113 -10.07 -3.54 4.49
C VAL A 113 -8.79 -3.20 5.25
N ALA A 114 -7.70 -3.92 5.02
CA ALA A 114 -6.41 -3.65 5.67
C ALA A 114 -5.91 -2.23 5.37
N VAL A 115 -5.96 -1.80 4.11
CA VAL A 115 -5.53 -0.45 3.70
C VAL A 115 -6.43 0.62 4.34
N VAL A 116 -7.74 0.43 4.36
CA VAL A 116 -8.68 1.37 5.02
C VAL A 116 -8.40 1.48 6.52
N LEU A 117 -8.17 0.35 7.19
CA LEU A 117 -7.83 0.34 8.63
C LEU A 117 -6.51 1.08 8.89
N LEU A 118 -5.51 0.92 8.04
CA LEU A 118 -4.25 1.66 8.13
C LEU A 118 -4.43 3.16 7.88
N ILE A 119 -5.27 3.55 6.94
CA ILE A 119 -5.62 4.96 6.72
C ILE A 119 -6.27 5.56 7.97
N VAL A 120 -7.22 4.86 8.57
CA VAL A 120 -7.87 5.29 9.82
C VAL A 120 -6.84 5.42 10.95
N TYR A 121 -5.96 4.43 11.08
CA TYR A 121 -4.90 4.43 12.11
C TYR A 121 -3.98 5.64 11.96
N TRP A 122 -3.41 5.87 10.77
CA TRP A 122 -2.47 6.97 10.52
C TRP A 122 -3.15 8.33 10.57
N SER A 123 -4.42 8.44 10.18
CA SER A 123 -5.22 9.65 10.34
C SER A 123 -5.38 10.03 11.82
N ARG A 124 -5.65 9.04 12.66
CA ARG A 124 -5.73 9.24 14.12
C ARG A 124 -4.36 9.59 14.72
N ALA A 125 -3.31 8.93 14.26
CA ALA A 125 -1.94 9.21 14.68
C ALA A 125 -1.54 10.65 14.32
N LEU A 126 -1.89 11.12 13.14
CA LEU A 126 -1.64 12.49 12.70
C LEU A 126 -2.39 13.52 13.56
N ARG A 127 -3.65 13.22 13.91
CA ARG A 127 -4.44 14.09 14.81
C ARG A 127 -3.83 14.23 16.20
N ARG A 128 -3.19 13.17 16.72
CA ARG A 128 -2.48 13.20 18.01
C ARG A 128 -1.31 14.21 18.03
N GLN A 129 -0.82 14.62 16.87
CA GLN A 129 0.30 15.55 16.75
C GLN A 129 -0.12 17.01 16.63
N ARG A 130 -1.40 17.28 16.46
CA ARG A 130 -1.92 18.64 16.48
C ARG A 130 -2.02 19.12 17.92
N PRO A 131 -1.50 20.33 18.20
CA PRO A 131 -1.62 20.93 19.53
C PRO A 131 -3.09 21.18 19.91
#